data_eeb0706a00eae9a7bd10ac0f9d77cef8
#
_entry.id   eeb0706a00eae9a7bd10ac0f9d77cef8
#
_cell.length_a   1.000
_cell.length_b   1.000
_cell.length_c   1.000
_cell.angle_alpha   90.00
_cell.angle_beta   90.00
_cell.angle_gamma   90.00
#
_symmetry.space_group_name_H-M   'P 1'
#
loop_
_entity.id
_entity.type
_entity.pdbx_description
1 polymer ?
#
loop_
_entity_poly.entity_id
_entity_poly.type
_entity_poly.pdbx_seq_one_letter_code
_entity_poly.pdbx_strand_id
1 'polypeptide(L)'
;MNMKLKPNNTSASCVGSWVKKALYGSAVLGLAMTMGSTAYAGNGKGKGHGYGNDGFDTVTPYSRVARLPVVLDENGETDHVATYNKAKAAALALADYVARYKDSDVLGGDVIKGEDWVLGGTSKTCRKTQTCSDDEISHAILNIPSPQPIDPALPMSPSNTKKANVLDFCNEHYAKQALGVAPIVGDKKVVNGYSHATALPCEVSIWNDGDHIYVDMLDPNAIFSLFFTDVLISDDMQDPAFAEAISALPPQVKAEIKAIIMHAMTEFDPKTKATKKALGPKYKGMDQVLAAVDAAPYDSPYKHVAYTRVDGGVFSDADSSGVTQTIIDTMSKHGSPDAGTHPTVINADGDTLDSILSPGSSWRSARTMPLTLPGKNHIIEACSPKYAKMAMSTGLHHVTALPCEIAVQILDTDGNGTKETMVISYLDPHFMLGAMFADISEEDKAKFGPIPGAIMSDLQKVVAAALEVNSNIDLNPGVQISYDMLP
;
A
#
# COMPACT_ATOMS: atom_id res chain seq x y z
N MET A 1 -2.48 -16.89 -61.52
CA MET A 1 -3.45 -15.89 -61.04
C MET A 1 -2.82 -15.29 -59.79
N ASN A 2 -2.13 -14.14 -59.93
CA ASN A 2 -1.34 -13.52 -58.89
C ASN A 2 -2.15 -12.45 -58.21
N MET A 3 -2.52 -12.65 -56.92
CA MET A 3 -3.07 -11.59 -56.10
C MET A 3 -1.97 -10.96 -55.23
N LYS A 4 -1.66 -9.69 -55.53
CA LYS A 4 -0.81 -8.84 -54.71
C LYS A 4 -1.65 -8.29 -53.52
N LEU A 5 -1.25 -8.59 -52.29
CA LEU A 5 -1.73 -7.90 -51.11
C LEU A 5 -0.92 -6.61 -50.91
N LYS A 6 -1.63 -5.50 -50.77
CA LYS A 6 -1.07 -4.19 -50.37
C LYS A 6 -0.89 -4.15 -48.85
N PRO A 7 0.14 -3.53 -48.30
CA PRO A 7 0.25 -3.27 -46.88
C PRO A 7 -0.57 -2.03 -46.50
N ASN A 8 -1.49 -2.17 -45.57
CA ASN A 8 -2.13 -1.03 -44.90
C ASN A 8 -1.21 -0.52 -43.77
N ASN A 9 -0.57 0.59 -44.03
CA ASN A 9 0.00 1.44 -42.99
C ASN A 9 -1.09 2.28 -42.38
N THR A 10 -1.43 2.01 -41.12
CA THR A 10 -2.09 2.98 -40.23
C THR A 10 -1.47 2.86 -38.86
N SER A 11 -0.30 3.49 -38.69
CA SER A 11 0.17 3.92 -37.39
C SER A 11 -0.42 5.31 -37.12
N ALA A 12 -1.56 5.36 -36.48
CA ALA A 12 -2.10 6.61 -35.93
C ALA A 12 -1.59 6.74 -34.49
N SER A 13 -0.74 7.73 -34.30
CA SER A 13 -0.15 8.11 -33.02
C SER A 13 -1.23 8.59 -32.06
N CYS A 14 -1.45 7.86 -30.97
CA CYS A 14 -2.25 8.28 -29.82
C CYS A 14 -1.58 9.30 -28.88
N VAL A 15 -0.44 9.85 -29.23
CA VAL A 15 0.33 10.77 -28.38
C VAL A 15 -0.25 12.18 -28.31
N GLY A 16 -1.22 12.53 -29.16
CA GLY A 16 -1.73 13.90 -29.27
C GLY A 16 -2.83 14.32 -28.28
N SER A 17 -3.44 13.38 -27.56
CA SER A 17 -4.62 13.67 -26.72
C SER A 17 -4.28 14.08 -25.27
N TRP A 18 -3.19 13.59 -24.73
CA TRP A 18 -2.82 13.79 -23.33
C TRP A 18 -2.30 15.21 -23.01
N VAL A 19 -1.53 15.79 -23.91
CA VAL A 19 -0.92 17.12 -23.71
C VAL A 19 -1.98 18.23 -23.64
N LYS A 20 -3.14 18.07 -24.30
CA LYS A 20 -4.22 19.08 -24.24
C LYS A 20 -5.04 19.01 -22.96
N LYS A 21 -5.18 17.84 -22.33
CA LYS A 21 -5.91 17.68 -21.05
C LYS A 21 -5.12 18.20 -19.85
N ALA A 22 -3.81 18.04 -19.84
CA ALA A 22 -2.93 18.54 -18.77
C ALA A 22 -2.96 20.07 -18.63
N LEU A 23 -3.13 20.80 -19.71
CA LEU A 23 -3.17 22.27 -19.68
C LEU A 23 -4.47 22.85 -19.09
N TYR A 24 -5.58 22.10 -19.13
CA TYR A 24 -6.84 22.56 -18.53
C TYR A 24 -6.96 22.18 -17.05
N GLY A 25 -6.34 21.06 -16.62
CA GLY A 25 -6.34 20.61 -15.23
C GLY A 25 -5.63 21.57 -14.28
N SER A 26 -4.53 22.20 -14.74
CA SER A 26 -3.71 23.08 -13.90
C SER A 26 -4.45 24.32 -13.40
N ALA A 27 -5.40 24.87 -14.14
CA ALA A 27 -6.15 26.06 -13.76
C ALA A 27 -7.25 25.80 -12.71
N VAL A 28 -7.81 24.57 -12.70
CA VAL A 28 -8.89 24.21 -11.78
C VAL A 28 -8.34 23.65 -10.47
N LEU A 29 -7.24 22.91 -10.53
CA LEU A 29 -6.54 22.43 -9.32
C LEU A 29 -6.04 23.59 -8.45
N GLY A 30 -5.62 24.71 -9.04
CA GLY A 30 -5.26 25.90 -8.28
C GLY A 30 -6.43 26.48 -7.48
N LEU A 31 -7.66 26.35 -7.96
CA LEU A 31 -8.85 26.87 -7.27
C LEU A 31 -9.32 25.90 -6.17
N ALA A 32 -9.28 24.59 -6.40
CA ALA A 32 -9.65 23.58 -5.41
C ALA A 32 -8.70 23.59 -4.20
N MET A 33 -7.40 23.82 -4.44
CA MET A 33 -6.40 23.88 -3.37
C MET A 33 -6.49 25.15 -2.50
N THR A 34 -7.02 26.25 -3.03
CA THR A 34 -7.21 27.49 -2.25
C THR A 34 -8.50 27.47 -1.42
N MET A 35 -9.51 26.68 -1.81
CA MET A 35 -10.78 26.59 -1.07
C MET A 35 -10.73 25.61 0.10
N GLY A 36 -9.93 24.54 0.02
CA GLY A 36 -9.77 23.55 1.11
C GLY A 36 -9.13 24.08 2.39
N SER A 37 -8.52 25.27 2.34
CA SER A 37 -7.91 25.93 3.52
C SER A 37 -8.89 26.67 4.42
N THR A 38 -10.15 26.85 4.03
CA THR A 38 -11.12 27.69 4.79
C THR A 38 -12.25 26.93 5.47
N ALA A 39 -12.47 25.65 5.16
CA ALA A 39 -13.66 24.91 5.63
C ALA A 39 -13.58 24.32 7.03
N TYR A 40 -12.46 24.40 7.74
CA TYR A 40 -12.32 23.86 9.11
C TYR A 40 -12.13 24.93 10.21
N ALA A 41 -12.80 26.06 10.08
CA ALA A 41 -12.96 26.99 11.18
C ALA A 41 -14.27 26.72 11.95
N GLY A 42 -14.40 25.55 12.56
CA GLY A 42 -15.46 25.23 13.51
C GLY A 42 -15.27 26.04 14.78
N ASN A 43 -16.25 26.88 15.13
CA ASN A 43 -16.35 27.67 16.34
C ASN A 43 -16.51 26.75 17.58
N GLY A 44 -15.48 26.05 17.98
CA GLY A 44 -15.40 25.30 19.21
C GLY A 44 -14.32 25.91 20.11
N LYS A 45 -14.72 26.59 21.19
CA LYS A 45 -13.83 27.01 22.30
C LYS A 45 -13.37 25.77 23.10
N GLY A 46 -12.64 24.87 22.48
CA GLY A 46 -11.84 23.85 23.12
C GLY A 46 -10.37 24.18 22.91
N LYS A 47 -9.55 24.10 23.96
CA LYS A 47 -8.08 24.14 23.83
C LYS A 47 -7.61 22.88 23.08
N GLY A 48 -7.98 22.75 21.80
CA GLY A 48 -7.48 21.76 20.90
C GLY A 48 -6.07 22.15 20.47
N HIS A 49 -5.10 21.26 20.62
CA HIS A 49 -3.81 21.38 19.96
C HIS A 49 -4.08 21.50 18.47
N GLY A 50 -3.91 22.70 17.93
CA GLY A 50 -4.14 22.97 16.52
C GLY A 50 -3.24 22.09 15.66
N TYR A 51 -3.85 21.11 15.03
CA TYR A 51 -3.23 20.40 13.90
C TYR A 51 -3.16 21.41 12.76
N GLY A 52 -1.96 21.89 12.47
CA GLY A 52 -1.75 22.89 11.44
C GLY A 52 -2.23 22.38 10.09
N ASN A 53 -2.77 23.29 9.29
CA ASN A 53 -3.00 23.17 7.87
C ASN A 53 -1.70 22.79 7.16
N ASP A 54 -1.34 21.49 7.13
CA ASP A 54 -0.31 20.98 6.22
C ASP A 54 -1.00 20.80 4.86
N GLY A 55 -1.34 21.93 4.22
CA GLY A 55 -1.95 21.92 2.89
C GLY A 55 -1.04 21.26 1.86
N PHE A 56 -1.59 20.92 0.71
CA PHE A 56 -0.92 20.31 -0.45
C PHE A 56 0.27 21.12 -1.03
N ASP A 57 0.79 22.13 -0.30
CA ASP A 57 1.91 22.95 -0.74
C ASP A 57 3.22 22.16 -0.87
N THR A 58 3.37 21.10 -0.09
CA THR A 58 4.49 20.14 -0.19
C THR A 58 4.01 18.74 0.13
N VAL A 59 4.08 17.86 -0.86
CA VAL A 59 3.76 16.44 -0.75
C VAL A 59 5.06 15.67 -0.49
N THR A 60 5.04 14.81 0.52
CA THR A 60 6.16 13.89 0.84
C THR A 60 5.61 12.50 1.12
N PRO A 61 6.22 11.43 0.57
CA PRO A 61 5.69 10.08 0.71
C PRO A 61 5.55 9.59 2.14
N TYR A 62 6.40 10.06 3.04
CA TYR A 62 6.43 9.57 4.41
C TYR A 62 6.31 10.68 5.44
N SER A 63 5.63 10.40 6.54
CA SER A 63 5.49 11.28 7.68
C SER A 63 5.92 10.57 8.95
N ARG A 64 6.90 11.13 9.68
CA ARG A 64 7.19 10.70 11.04
C ARG A 64 6.14 11.27 11.98
N VAL A 65 5.42 10.38 12.66
CA VAL A 65 4.30 10.75 13.54
C VAL A 65 4.75 10.82 14.99
N ALA A 66 5.51 9.83 15.44
CA ALA A 66 5.92 9.74 16.82
C ALA A 66 7.40 9.36 16.98
N ARG A 67 7.93 9.71 18.15
CA ARG A 67 9.26 9.34 18.60
C ARG A 67 9.18 8.89 20.05
N LEU A 68 9.67 7.68 20.33
CA LEU A 68 9.78 7.15 21.68
C LEU A 68 11.26 7.18 22.12
N PRO A 69 11.52 7.34 23.42
CA PRO A 69 12.89 7.27 23.94
C PRO A 69 13.42 5.82 23.87
N VAL A 70 14.71 5.70 23.65
CA VAL A 70 15.44 4.44 23.81
C VAL A 70 15.44 3.96 25.27
N VAL A 71 15.85 2.73 25.50
CA VAL A 71 16.13 2.22 26.84
C VAL A 71 17.61 2.50 27.15
N LEU A 72 17.88 3.05 28.32
CA LEU A 72 19.23 3.31 28.79
C LEU A 72 19.66 2.24 29.81
N ASP A 73 20.94 1.89 29.79
CA ASP A 73 21.55 1.03 30.79
C ASP A 73 21.87 1.79 32.08
N GLU A 74 22.54 1.14 33.03
CA GLU A 74 22.94 1.72 34.33
C GLU A 74 23.97 2.86 34.21
N ASN A 75 24.69 2.95 33.08
CA ASN A 75 25.65 3.99 32.78
C ASN A 75 25.05 5.18 32.04
N GLY A 76 23.76 5.09 31.65
CA GLY A 76 23.07 6.09 30.87
C GLY A 76 23.33 5.97 29.34
N GLU A 77 23.94 4.87 28.89
CA GLU A 77 24.14 4.55 27.49
C GLU A 77 22.95 3.76 26.91
N THR A 78 22.80 3.74 25.61
CA THR A 78 21.69 3.00 24.99
C THR A 78 21.87 1.49 25.15
N ASP A 79 20.94 0.85 25.84
CA ASP A 79 20.77 -0.61 25.78
C ASP A 79 20.10 -0.96 24.43
N HIS A 80 20.91 -1.36 23.46
CA HIS A 80 20.45 -1.66 22.10
C HIS A 80 19.47 -2.83 22.03
N VAL A 81 19.68 -3.87 22.85
CA VAL A 81 18.81 -5.06 22.90
C VAL A 81 17.46 -4.71 23.52
N ALA A 82 17.47 -4.01 24.66
CA ALA A 82 16.24 -3.57 25.30
C ALA A 82 15.46 -2.54 24.44
N THR A 83 16.18 -1.65 23.75
CA THR A 83 15.58 -0.70 22.79
C THR A 83 14.92 -1.42 21.61
N TYR A 84 15.58 -2.44 21.05
CA TYR A 84 14.99 -3.25 19.99
C TYR A 84 13.73 -3.98 20.47
N ASN A 85 13.76 -4.57 21.67
CA ASN A 85 12.60 -5.23 22.25
C ASN A 85 11.46 -4.24 22.54
N LYS A 86 11.79 -3.03 22.98
CA LYS A 86 10.80 -1.96 23.17
C LYS A 86 10.12 -1.55 21.86
N ALA A 87 10.87 -1.46 20.75
CA ALA A 87 10.29 -1.18 19.43
C ALA A 87 9.30 -2.29 18.99
N LYS A 88 9.62 -3.56 19.24
CA LYS A 88 8.68 -4.66 18.99
C LYS A 88 7.45 -4.58 19.87
N ALA A 89 7.61 -4.28 21.15
CA ALA A 89 6.49 -4.11 22.07
C ALA A 89 5.59 -2.94 21.69
N ALA A 90 6.17 -1.83 21.19
CA ALA A 90 5.43 -0.70 20.66
C ALA A 90 4.59 -1.08 19.42
N ALA A 91 5.14 -1.92 18.54
CA ALA A 91 4.39 -2.41 17.38
C ALA A 91 3.22 -3.31 17.80
N LEU A 92 3.43 -4.20 18.78
CA LEU A 92 2.35 -5.02 19.33
C LEU A 92 1.27 -4.15 20.00
N ALA A 93 1.66 -3.12 20.74
CA ALA A 93 0.71 -2.21 21.37
C ALA A 93 -0.13 -1.45 20.34
N LEU A 94 0.48 -0.99 19.24
CA LEU A 94 -0.24 -0.34 18.15
C LEU A 94 -1.18 -1.32 17.43
N ALA A 95 -0.70 -2.52 17.13
CA ALA A 95 -1.50 -3.56 16.50
C ALA A 95 -2.73 -3.94 17.37
N ASP A 96 -2.49 -4.16 18.65
CA ASP A 96 -3.55 -4.46 19.63
C ASP A 96 -4.59 -3.34 19.71
N TYR A 97 -4.12 -2.09 19.75
CA TYR A 97 -4.98 -0.92 19.79
C TYR A 97 -5.91 -0.86 18.57
N VAL A 98 -5.37 -1.02 17.34
CA VAL A 98 -6.17 -1.01 16.10
C VAL A 98 -7.13 -2.20 16.04
N ALA A 99 -6.66 -3.40 16.41
CA ALA A 99 -7.44 -4.62 16.30
C ALA A 99 -8.61 -4.69 17.31
N ARG A 100 -8.44 -4.12 18.50
CA ARG A 100 -9.42 -4.22 19.62
C ARG A 100 -10.12 -2.91 19.94
N TYR A 101 -9.73 -1.80 19.32
CA TYR A 101 -10.29 -0.49 19.62
C TYR A 101 -11.70 -0.32 19.09
N LYS A 102 -12.62 0.11 19.97
CA LYS A 102 -14.05 0.23 19.68
C LYS A 102 -14.59 1.65 19.69
N ASP A 103 -13.86 2.60 20.31
CA ASP A 103 -14.41 3.90 20.62
C ASP A 103 -13.92 5.00 19.69
N SER A 104 -14.87 5.81 19.24
CA SER A 104 -14.68 6.95 18.35
C SER A 104 -14.07 8.19 19.00
N ASP A 105 -13.81 8.17 20.32
CA ASP A 105 -13.45 9.37 21.07
C ASP A 105 -12.02 9.88 20.86
N VAL A 106 -11.20 9.16 20.07
CA VAL A 106 -9.82 9.58 19.79
C VAL A 106 -9.76 10.92 19.05
N LEU A 107 -10.79 11.27 18.30
CA LEU A 107 -10.82 12.49 17.48
C LEU A 107 -11.95 13.48 17.86
N GLY A 108 -12.63 13.28 18.96
CA GLY A 108 -13.59 14.28 19.47
C GLY A 108 -14.97 14.22 18.87
N GLY A 109 -15.52 13.05 18.68
CA GLY A 109 -16.98 12.87 18.69
C GLY A 109 -17.73 12.80 17.36
N ASP A 110 -17.24 13.36 16.28
CA ASP A 110 -17.95 13.36 14.98
C ASP A 110 -17.24 12.55 13.88
N VAL A 111 -16.16 11.90 14.20
CA VAL A 111 -15.28 11.28 13.23
C VAL A 111 -15.25 9.78 13.44
N ILE A 112 -15.48 9.09 12.37
CA ILE A 112 -15.35 7.69 12.06
C ILE A 112 -15.14 6.78 13.27
N LYS A 113 -16.09 5.92 13.46
CA LYS A 113 -16.04 4.87 14.47
C LYS A 113 -14.78 4.04 14.30
N GLY A 114 -14.03 3.84 15.37
CA GLY A 114 -12.81 3.05 15.38
C GLY A 114 -13.01 1.63 14.80
N GLU A 115 -14.23 1.12 14.86
CA GLU A 115 -14.66 -0.13 14.25
C GLU A 115 -14.52 -0.20 12.72
N ASP A 116 -14.39 0.95 12.04
CA ASP A 116 -14.17 1.01 10.59
C ASP A 116 -12.69 0.84 10.21
N TRP A 117 -11.78 1.03 11.15
CA TRP A 117 -10.36 0.75 10.95
C TRP A 117 -10.07 -0.73 11.17
N VAL A 118 -9.31 -1.31 10.24
CA VAL A 118 -8.90 -2.71 10.26
C VAL A 118 -7.39 -2.83 10.13
N LEU A 119 -6.87 -3.90 10.71
CA LEU A 119 -5.46 -4.25 10.68
C LEU A 119 -5.26 -5.42 9.70
N GLY A 120 -4.33 -5.28 8.77
CA GLY A 120 -3.91 -6.35 7.86
C GLY A 120 -3.44 -7.58 8.62
N GLY A 121 -3.74 -8.77 8.09
CA GLY A 121 -3.40 -10.04 8.72
C GLY A 121 -4.33 -10.51 9.82
N THR A 122 -5.34 -9.73 10.20
CA THR A 122 -6.39 -10.18 11.13
C THR A 122 -7.56 -10.81 10.40
N SER A 123 -8.34 -11.64 11.09
CA SER A 123 -9.52 -12.27 10.51
C SER A 123 -10.72 -11.31 10.49
N LYS A 124 -11.68 -11.57 9.59
CA LYS A 124 -12.96 -10.84 9.58
C LYS A 124 -13.74 -11.00 10.90
N THR A 125 -13.57 -12.14 11.56
CA THR A 125 -14.21 -12.41 12.86
C THR A 125 -13.60 -11.53 13.94
N CYS A 126 -12.26 -11.47 14.02
CA CYS A 126 -11.52 -10.59 14.90
C CYS A 126 -12.00 -9.14 14.76
N ARG A 127 -12.04 -8.61 13.53
CA ARG A 127 -12.54 -7.27 13.23
C ARG A 127 -13.98 -7.05 13.75
N LYS A 128 -14.89 -7.97 13.42
CA LYS A 128 -16.32 -7.82 13.75
C LYS A 128 -16.59 -7.87 15.24
N THR A 129 -15.92 -8.75 15.96
CA THR A 129 -16.13 -8.99 17.39
C THR A 129 -15.13 -8.24 18.26
N GLN A 130 -14.02 -7.76 17.64
CA GLN A 130 -12.85 -7.16 18.31
C GLN A 130 -12.28 -8.07 19.41
N THR A 131 -12.39 -9.36 19.20
CA THR A 131 -11.85 -10.41 20.07
C THR A 131 -10.72 -11.14 19.37
N CYS A 132 -9.75 -10.37 18.85
CA CYS A 132 -8.54 -10.93 18.23
C CYS A 132 -7.73 -11.70 19.26
N SER A 133 -7.19 -12.84 18.86
CA SER A 133 -6.20 -13.54 19.67
C SER A 133 -4.84 -12.81 19.62
N ASP A 134 -4.00 -13.02 20.63
CA ASP A 134 -2.65 -12.46 20.64
C ASP A 134 -1.81 -12.99 19.47
N ASP A 135 -2.08 -14.21 19.02
CA ASP A 135 -1.45 -14.78 17.84
C ASP A 135 -1.85 -14.05 16.56
N GLU A 136 -3.14 -13.73 16.36
CA GLU A 136 -3.59 -12.92 15.21
C GLU A 136 -2.94 -11.54 15.21
N ILE A 137 -2.89 -10.88 16.37
CA ILE A 137 -2.25 -9.55 16.51
C ILE A 137 -0.76 -9.64 16.21
N SER A 138 -0.08 -10.67 16.70
CA SER A 138 1.34 -10.89 16.43
C SER A 138 1.61 -11.16 14.94
N HIS A 139 0.74 -11.93 14.28
CA HIS A 139 0.84 -12.21 12.83
C HIS A 139 0.56 -10.98 11.96
N ALA A 140 -0.17 -10.01 12.47
CA ALA A 140 -0.44 -8.76 11.78
C ALA A 140 0.79 -7.85 11.64
N ILE A 141 1.92 -8.18 12.28
CA ILE A 141 3.15 -7.40 12.22
C ILE A 141 4.13 -8.05 11.24
N LEU A 142 4.43 -7.37 10.15
CA LEU A 142 5.49 -7.75 9.24
C LEU A 142 6.85 -7.37 9.85
N ASN A 143 7.70 -8.36 10.07
CA ASN A 143 9.05 -8.18 10.62
C ASN A 143 10.06 -8.12 9.49
N ILE A 144 10.41 -6.92 9.03
CA ILE A 144 11.29 -6.69 7.89
C ILE A 144 12.74 -6.54 8.32
N PRO A 145 13.67 -7.40 7.85
CA PRO A 145 15.08 -7.33 8.25
C PRO A 145 15.73 -6.02 7.80
N SER A 146 16.34 -5.32 8.74
CA SER A 146 17.12 -4.10 8.53
C SER A 146 18.57 -4.42 8.12
N PRO A 147 19.28 -3.52 7.45
CA PRO A 147 20.72 -3.64 7.25
C PRO A 147 21.57 -3.39 8.53
N GLN A 148 20.94 -3.18 9.68
CA GLN A 148 21.62 -2.83 10.94
C GLN A 148 21.64 -3.99 11.94
N PRO A 149 22.71 -4.14 12.75
CA PRO A 149 22.74 -5.09 13.86
C PRO A 149 21.85 -4.61 15.02
N ILE A 150 21.34 -5.56 15.81
CA ILE A 150 20.67 -5.25 17.10
C ILE A 150 21.70 -4.66 18.06
N ASP A 151 22.78 -5.38 18.28
CA ASP A 151 23.93 -4.93 19.06
C ASP A 151 25.07 -4.58 18.11
N PRO A 152 25.45 -3.28 18.00
CA PRO A 152 26.54 -2.84 17.12
C PRO A 152 27.92 -3.36 17.54
N ALA A 153 28.09 -3.83 18.76
CA ALA A 153 29.32 -4.44 19.22
C ALA A 153 29.53 -5.89 18.69
N LEU A 154 28.46 -6.50 18.16
CA LEU A 154 28.48 -7.84 17.62
C LEU A 154 28.37 -7.84 16.09
N PRO A 155 28.97 -8.81 15.40
CA PRO A 155 28.86 -8.94 13.97
C PRO A 155 27.40 -9.22 13.55
N MET A 156 27.04 -8.81 12.33
CA MET A 156 25.75 -9.13 11.73
C MET A 156 25.56 -10.65 11.64
N SER A 157 24.41 -11.12 12.12
CA SER A 157 23.97 -12.50 12.02
C SER A 157 22.43 -12.52 11.96
N PRO A 158 21.77 -13.62 11.63
CA PRO A 158 20.32 -13.72 11.69
C PRO A 158 19.73 -13.36 13.05
N SER A 159 20.42 -13.71 14.14
CA SER A 159 20.03 -13.40 15.52
C SER A 159 20.41 -11.97 15.96
N ASN A 160 21.38 -11.34 15.29
CA ASN A 160 21.80 -9.96 15.55
C ASN A 160 21.42 -9.02 14.41
N THR A 161 20.28 -9.24 13.74
CA THR A 161 19.75 -8.36 12.70
C THR A 161 18.50 -7.66 13.23
N LYS A 162 18.52 -6.32 13.29
CA LYS A 162 17.33 -5.54 13.59
C LYS A 162 16.21 -5.86 12.59
N LYS A 163 14.99 -5.79 13.06
CA LYS A 163 13.81 -5.85 12.20
C LYS A 163 12.99 -4.59 12.42
N ALA A 164 12.57 -3.97 11.34
CA ALA A 164 11.51 -2.99 11.39
C ALA A 164 10.17 -3.73 11.42
N ASN A 165 9.20 -3.16 12.11
CA ASN A 165 7.86 -3.72 12.25
C ASN A 165 6.93 -2.89 11.40
N VAL A 166 6.27 -3.50 10.41
CA VAL A 166 5.30 -2.84 9.53
C VAL A 166 3.91 -3.37 9.82
N LEU A 167 2.98 -2.45 9.88
CA LEU A 167 1.56 -2.69 10.08
C LEU A 167 0.78 -1.98 8.97
N ASP A 168 -0.23 -2.67 8.44
CA ASP A 168 -1.06 -2.13 7.38
C ASP A 168 -2.45 -1.87 7.92
N PHE A 169 -2.86 -0.63 7.83
CA PHE A 169 -4.16 -0.15 8.25
C PHE A 169 -5.02 0.12 7.03
N CYS A 170 -6.31 -0.13 7.16
CA CYS A 170 -7.27 0.33 6.18
C CYS A 170 -8.58 0.67 6.87
N ASN A 171 -9.26 1.68 6.34
CA ASN A 171 -10.60 2.03 6.78
C ASN A 171 -11.60 1.67 5.69
N GLU A 172 -12.60 0.84 6.04
CA GLU A 172 -13.55 0.32 5.06
C GLU A 172 -14.42 1.41 4.43
N HIS A 173 -14.73 2.46 5.17
CA HIS A 173 -15.50 3.59 4.63
C HIS A 173 -14.72 4.32 3.54
N TYR A 174 -13.46 4.70 3.81
CA TYR A 174 -12.60 5.37 2.84
C TYR A 174 -12.24 4.47 1.66
N ALA A 175 -12.00 3.19 1.93
CA ALA A 175 -11.75 2.22 0.86
C ALA A 175 -12.93 2.11 -0.11
N LYS A 176 -14.18 2.11 0.39
CA LYS A 176 -15.36 2.11 -0.47
C LYS A 176 -15.48 3.37 -1.33
N GLN A 177 -15.10 4.51 -0.78
CA GLN A 177 -15.07 5.77 -1.55
C GLN A 177 -13.98 5.74 -2.62
N ALA A 178 -12.76 5.38 -2.25
CA ALA A 178 -11.61 5.33 -3.16
C ALA A 178 -11.81 4.32 -4.30
N LEU A 179 -12.51 3.22 -4.04
CA LEU A 179 -12.84 2.21 -5.07
C LEU A 179 -14.12 2.56 -5.88
N GLY A 180 -14.69 3.74 -5.71
CA GLY A 180 -15.92 4.10 -6.41
C GLY A 180 -17.15 3.26 -6.03
N VAL A 181 -17.07 2.51 -4.94
CA VAL A 181 -18.18 1.70 -4.41
C VAL A 181 -19.21 2.59 -3.73
N ALA A 182 -18.75 3.47 -2.84
CA ALA A 182 -19.57 4.48 -2.21
C ALA A 182 -19.41 5.83 -2.93
N PRO A 183 -20.44 6.67 -2.93
CA PRO A 183 -20.32 8.01 -3.49
C PRO A 183 -19.38 8.87 -2.64
N ILE A 184 -18.72 9.81 -3.29
CA ILE A 184 -17.93 10.86 -2.65
C ILE A 184 -18.84 12.00 -2.21
N VAL A 185 -19.72 12.46 -3.12
CA VAL A 185 -20.69 13.51 -2.84
C VAL A 185 -21.93 13.32 -3.73
N GLY A 186 -23.12 13.40 -3.15
CA GLY A 186 -24.37 13.09 -3.86
C GLY A 186 -24.32 11.66 -4.41
N ASP A 187 -24.50 11.49 -5.71
CA ASP A 187 -24.40 10.21 -6.41
C ASP A 187 -23.05 10.02 -7.14
N LYS A 188 -22.15 11.02 -7.05
CA LYS A 188 -20.85 10.97 -7.73
C LYS A 188 -19.86 10.06 -7.03
N LYS A 189 -19.23 9.21 -7.81
CA LYS A 189 -18.26 8.21 -7.38
C LYS A 189 -16.93 8.45 -8.07
N VAL A 190 -15.88 7.88 -7.51
CA VAL A 190 -14.58 7.75 -8.19
C VAL A 190 -14.76 6.84 -9.39
N VAL A 191 -14.39 7.33 -10.57
CA VAL A 191 -14.39 6.55 -11.81
C VAL A 191 -13.14 5.67 -11.83
N ASN A 192 -13.27 4.47 -12.40
CA ASN A 192 -12.19 3.47 -12.45
C ASN A 192 -11.63 3.10 -11.05
N GLY A 193 -12.44 3.25 -10.02
CA GLY A 193 -12.00 3.14 -8.63
C GLY A 193 -11.34 1.79 -8.30
N TYR A 194 -11.78 0.71 -8.92
CA TYR A 194 -11.20 -0.62 -8.70
C TYR A 194 -9.74 -0.74 -9.13
N SER A 195 -9.22 0.17 -9.96
CA SER A 195 -7.82 0.22 -10.32
C SER A 195 -6.90 0.55 -9.13
N HIS A 196 -7.43 1.25 -8.12
CA HIS A 196 -6.69 1.74 -6.97
C HIS A 196 -6.61 0.75 -5.79
N ALA A 197 -7.12 -0.48 -5.95
CA ALA A 197 -7.23 -1.44 -4.85
C ALA A 197 -5.90 -1.69 -4.11
N THR A 198 -4.78 -1.73 -4.84
CA THR A 198 -3.45 -1.95 -4.28
C THR A 198 -2.83 -0.72 -3.61
N ALA A 199 -3.46 0.45 -3.69
CA ALA A 199 -3.03 1.68 -3.00
C ALA A 199 -3.87 1.99 -1.75
N LEU A 200 -4.77 1.09 -1.33
CA LEU A 200 -5.66 1.32 -0.19
C LEU A 200 -5.01 1.15 1.19
N PRO A 201 -4.09 0.19 1.41
CA PRO A 201 -3.45 0.06 2.71
C PRO A 201 -2.62 1.31 3.04
N CYS A 202 -2.69 1.70 4.33
CA CYS A 202 -1.88 2.78 4.87
C CYS A 202 -0.84 2.14 5.79
N GLU A 203 0.38 2.03 5.33
CA GLU A 203 1.43 1.39 6.09
C GLU A 203 1.94 2.30 7.19
N VAL A 204 2.18 1.69 8.34
CA VAL A 204 2.84 2.29 9.49
C VAL A 204 4.01 1.44 9.88
N SER A 205 5.18 2.02 10.01
CA SER A 205 6.40 1.32 10.41
C SER A 205 6.92 1.79 11.76
N ILE A 206 7.40 0.83 12.56
CA ILE A 206 8.08 1.10 13.83
C ILE A 206 9.48 0.51 13.75
N TRP A 207 10.48 1.37 13.89
CA TRP A 207 11.88 1.02 13.78
C TRP A 207 12.77 1.87 14.71
N ASN A 208 14.03 1.48 14.93
CA ASN A 208 14.96 2.25 15.75
C ASN A 208 16.32 2.41 15.05
N ASP A 209 16.94 3.58 15.22
CA ASP A 209 18.29 3.88 14.75
C ASP A 209 19.38 3.72 15.82
N GLY A 210 19.01 3.39 17.04
CA GLY A 210 19.87 3.34 18.21
C GLY A 210 19.70 4.52 19.16
N ASP A 211 19.33 5.67 18.64
CA ASP A 211 19.10 6.90 19.43
C ASP A 211 17.63 7.09 19.78
N HIS A 212 16.75 6.62 18.91
CA HIS A 212 15.29 6.76 19.05
C HIS A 212 14.56 5.58 18.45
N ILE A 213 13.35 5.36 18.93
CA ILE A 213 12.34 4.53 18.26
C ILE A 213 11.39 5.48 17.53
N TYR A 214 11.20 5.24 16.24
CA TYR A 214 10.36 6.06 15.37
C TYR A 214 9.13 5.32 14.94
N VAL A 215 8.04 6.07 14.79
CA VAL A 215 6.80 5.62 14.14
C VAL A 215 6.58 6.50 12.93
N ASP A 216 6.75 5.92 11.78
CA ASP A 216 6.57 6.57 10.47
C ASP A 216 5.33 5.97 9.79
N MET A 217 4.65 6.74 8.95
CA MET A 217 3.52 6.29 8.15
C MET A 217 3.70 6.72 6.69
N LEU A 218 3.11 5.99 5.76
CA LEU A 218 2.82 6.53 4.44
C LEU A 218 1.92 7.77 4.60
N ASP A 219 2.24 8.82 3.86
CA ASP A 219 1.46 10.05 3.92
C ASP A 219 0.25 9.95 2.98
N PRO A 220 -0.99 9.89 3.49
CA PRO A 220 -2.17 9.77 2.64
C PRO A 220 -2.28 10.87 1.58
N ASN A 221 -1.79 12.09 1.86
CA ASN A 221 -1.78 13.14 0.86
C ASN A 221 -0.87 12.78 -0.33
N ALA A 222 0.30 12.19 -0.04
CA ALA A 222 1.22 11.76 -1.09
C ALA A 222 0.68 10.54 -1.85
N ILE A 223 0.19 9.54 -1.12
CA ILE A 223 -0.38 8.35 -1.74
C ILE A 223 -1.52 8.75 -2.67
N PHE A 224 -2.45 9.57 -2.20
CA PHE A 224 -3.54 10.03 -3.05
C PHE A 224 -3.04 10.84 -4.25
N SER A 225 -2.10 11.77 -4.04
CA SER A 225 -1.56 12.58 -5.12
C SER A 225 -0.79 11.77 -6.18
N LEU A 226 -0.07 10.73 -5.78
CA LEU A 226 0.76 9.92 -6.68
C LEU A 226 -0.03 8.79 -7.35
N PHE A 227 -0.94 8.15 -6.61
CA PHE A 227 -1.61 6.94 -7.05
C PHE A 227 -3.03 7.16 -7.57
N PHE A 228 -3.65 8.32 -7.34
CA PHE A 228 -4.97 8.68 -7.81
C PHE A 228 -4.92 9.89 -8.77
N THR A 229 -3.84 10.01 -9.53
CA THR A 229 -3.67 11.13 -10.48
C THR A 229 -4.74 11.16 -11.55
N ASP A 230 -5.23 10.02 -12.01
CA ASP A 230 -6.34 9.90 -12.95
C ASP A 230 -7.63 10.53 -12.41
N VAL A 231 -7.93 10.33 -11.12
CA VAL A 231 -9.06 10.97 -10.43
C VAL A 231 -8.84 12.47 -10.35
N LEU A 232 -7.63 12.91 -9.96
CA LEU A 232 -7.31 14.32 -9.77
C LEU A 232 -7.29 15.14 -11.07
N ILE A 233 -7.08 14.50 -12.22
CA ILE A 233 -7.11 15.14 -13.54
C ILE A 233 -8.42 14.86 -14.30
N SER A 234 -9.38 14.14 -13.71
CA SER A 234 -10.64 13.79 -14.34
C SER A 234 -11.54 15.02 -14.55
N ASP A 235 -12.49 14.89 -15.47
CA ASP A 235 -13.48 15.93 -15.72
C ASP A 235 -14.40 16.16 -14.50
N ASP A 236 -14.55 15.17 -13.61
CA ASP A 236 -15.34 15.30 -12.39
C ASP A 236 -14.77 16.35 -11.41
N MET A 237 -13.47 16.63 -11.48
CA MET A 237 -12.82 17.70 -10.71
C MET A 237 -13.27 19.11 -11.14
N GLN A 238 -14.03 19.25 -12.24
CA GLN A 238 -14.68 20.51 -12.63
C GLN A 238 -15.92 20.81 -11.77
N ASP A 239 -16.49 19.81 -11.09
CA ASP A 239 -17.54 20.02 -10.09
C ASP A 239 -16.91 20.44 -8.76
N PRO A 240 -17.18 21.68 -8.28
CA PRO A 240 -16.58 22.17 -7.04
C PRO A 240 -16.90 21.30 -5.82
N ALA A 241 -18.09 20.69 -5.73
CA ALA A 241 -18.47 19.88 -4.61
C ALA A 241 -17.70 18.53 -4.60
N PHE A 242 -17.50 17.94 -5.77
CA PHE A 242 -16.68 16.74 -5.92
C PHE A 242 -15.19 17.03 -5.62
N ALA A 243 -14.65 18.12 -6.17
CA ALA A 243 -13.28 18.54 -5.96
C ALA A 243 -12.98 18.82 -4.47
N GLU A 244 -13.90 19.50 -3.77
CA GLU A 244 -13.81 19.76 -2.34
C GLU A 244 -13.81 18.45 -1.53
N ALA A 245 -14.75 17.55 -1.80
CA ALA A 245 -14.89 16.29 -1.08
C ALA A 245 -13.69 15.36 -1.30
N ILE A 246 -13.21 15.23 -2.56
CA ILE A 246 -11.99 14.45 -2.89
C ILE A 246 -10.75 15.05 -2.22
N SER A 247 -10.61 16.37 -2.21
CA SER A 247 -9.46 17.04 -1.59
C SER A 247 -9.46 16.94 -0.07
N ALA A 248 -10.62 16.77 0.56
CA ALA A 248 -10.76 16.61 2.00
C ALA A 248 -10.40 15.20 2.49
N LEU A 249 -10.50 14.18 1.62
CA LEU A 249 -10.33 12.77 2.00
C LEU A 249 -8.92 12.45 2.53
N PRO A 250 -7.81 12.72 1.82
CA PRO A 250 -6.48 12.34 2.30
C PRO A 250 -6.06 13.05 3.61
N PRO A 251 -6.30 14.37 3.80
CA PRO A 251 -6.03 15.01 5.09
C PRO A 251 -6.82 14.40 6.26
N GLN A 252 -8.05 13.96 6.02
CA GLN A 252 -8.88 13.32 7.03
C GLN A 252 -8.32 11.95 7.41
N VAL A 253 -8.00 11.10 6.43
CA VAL A 253 -7.34 9.81 6.64
C VAL A 253 -6.03 10.00 7.42
N LYS A 254 -5.21 10.98 7.01
CA LYS A 254 -3.96 11.32 7.69
C LYS A 254 -4.17 11.72 9.15
N ALA A 255 -5.18 12.54 9.43
CA ALA A 255 -5.48 12.99 10.79
C ALA A 255 -5.87 11.83 11.70
N GLU A 256 -6.70 10.91 11.19
CA GLU A 256 -7.14 9.74 11.93
C GLU A 256 -6.01 8.77 12.24
N ILE A 257 -5.19 8.41 11.25
CA ILE A 257 -4.03 7.54 11.47
C ILE A 257 -3.07 8.16 12.50
N LYS A 258 -2.80 9.46 12.37
CA LYS A 258 -1.97 10.17 13.36
C LYS A 258 -2.55 10.11 14.76
N ALA A 259 -3.87 10.29 14.91
CA ALA A 259 -4.53 10.22 16.21
C ALA A 259 -4.46 8.83 16.81
N ILE A 260 -4.72 7.78 16.01
CA ILE A 260 -4.60 6.37 16.41
C ILE A 260 -3.16 6.09 16.90
N ILE A 261 -2.16 6.44 16.10
CA ILE A 261 -0.75 6.24 16.47
C ILE A 261 -0.40 6.97 17.76
N MET A 262 -0.75 8.26 17.85
CA MET A 262 -0.41 9.06 19.03
C MET A 262 -1.06 8.57 20.29
N HIS A 263 -2.32 8.14 20.21
CA HIS A 263 -3.04 7.59 21.36
C HIS A 263 -2.38 6.28 21.82
N ALA A 264 -2.24 5.31 20.94
CA ALA A 264 -1.62 4.02 21.25
C ALA A 264 -0.19 4.17 21.79
N MET A 265 0.63 5.02 21.17
CA MET A 265 2.01 5.23 21.57
C MET A 265 2.15 6.00 22.89
N THR A 266 1.24 6.94 23.20
CA THR A 266 1.25 7.67 24.47
C THR A 266 0.76 6.80 25.62
N GLU A 267 -0.19 5.90 25.38
CA GLU A 267 -0.64 4.90 26.34
C GLU A 267 0.50 3.87 26.61
N PHE A 268 1.18 3.43 25.57
CA PHE A 268 2.33 2.51 25.69
C PHE A 268 3.53 3.13 26.43
N ASP A 269 3.89 4.36 26.10
CA ASP A 269 4.97 5.10 26.76
C ASP A 269 4.59 6.59 26.88
N PRO A 270 4.27 7.07 28.10
CA PRO A 270 3.92 8.48 28.32
C PRO A 270 5.02 9.49 27.97
N LYS A 271 6.25 9.05 27.72
CA LYS A 271 7.35 9.90 27.24
C LYS A 271 7.38 10.03 25.71
N THR A 272 6.44 9.42 25.00
CA THR A 272 6.27 9.55 23.57
C THR A 272 6.09 11.03 23.19
N LYS A 273 6.79 11.44 22.13
CA LYS A 273 6.69 12.80 21.58
C LYS A 273 6.12 12.77 20.17
N ALA A 274 5.09 13.57 19.94
CA ALA A 274 4.63 13.82 18.58
C ALA A 274 5.71 14.51 17.76
N THR A 275 5.80 14.15 16.50
CA THR A 275 6.69 14.80 15.54
C THR A 275 5.93 15.20 14.28
N LYS A 276 6.49 16.16 13.51
CA LYS A 276 5.92 16.61 12.24
C LYS A 276 6.99 16.58 11.14
N LYS A 277 7.85 15.55 11.16
CA LYS A 277 8.93 15.45 10.20
C LYS A 277 8.46 14.77 8.93
N ALA A 278 8.46 15.49 7.83
CA ALA A 278 8.31 14.96 6.49
C ALA A 278 9.59 14.25 6.03
N LEU A 279 9.46 13.09 5.40
CA LEU A 279 10.55 12.23 4.96
C LEU A 279 10.36 11.84 3.49
N GLY A 280 11.46 11.52 2.82
CA GLY A 280 11.45 11.18 1.40
C GLY A 280 11.49 12.38 0.47
N PRO A 281 11.26 12.19 -0.83
CA PRO A 281 11.25 13.26 -1.82
C PRO A 281 10.18 14.30 -1.51
N LYS A 282 10.43 15.53 -1.94
CA LYS A 282 9.52 16.67 -1.70
C LYS A 282 8.98 17.18 -3.02
N TYR A 283 7.69 17.04 -3.22
CA TYR A 283 6.99 17.57 -4.37
C TYR A 283 6.28 18.87 -3.99
N LYS A 284 6.67 19.98 -4.65
CA LYS A 284 6.07 21.29 -4.43
C LYS A 284 4.88 21.47 -5.36
N GLY A 285 3.68 21.26 -4.85
CA GLY A 285 2.46 21.38 -5.62
C GLY A 285 2.23 20.20 -6.61
N MET A 286 1.05 20.19 -7.20
CA MET A 286 0.61 19.11 -8.09
C MET A 286 1.43 19.02 -9.37
N ASP A 287 1.94 20.13 -9.90
CA ASP A 287 2.77 20.12 -11.13
C ASP A 287 4.01 19.24 -10.97
N GLN A 288 4.67 19.27 -9.80
CA GLN A 288 5.82 18.41 -9.54
C GLN A 288 5.41 16.95 -9.31
N VAL A 289 4.25 16.71 -8.72
CA VAL A 289 3.69 15.35 -8.60
C VAL A 289 3.41 14.78 -9.98
N LEU A 290 2.70 15.51 -10.83
CA LEU A 290 2.40 15.08 -12.20
C LEU A 290 3.68 14.85 -13.01
N ALA A 291 4.67 15.75 -12.89
CA ALA A 291 5.96 15.56 -13.54
C ALA A 291 6.70 14.30 -13.05
N ALA A 292 6.57 13.94 -11.78
CA ALA A 292 7.15 12.71 -11.24
C ALA A 292 6.41 11.46 -11.76
N VAL A 293 5.10 11.52 -11.87
CA VAL A 293 4.27 10.45 -12.45
C VAL A 293 4.61 10.26 -13.93
N ASP A 294 4.66 11.36 -14.70
CA ASP A 294 4.99 11.34 -16.13
C ASP A 294 6.43 10.87 -16.41
N ALA A 295 7.35 11.17 -15.49
CA ALA A 295 8.75 10.74 -15.61
C ALA A 295 8.96 9.27 -15.19
N ALA A 296 7.99 8.65 -14.53
CA ALA A 296 8.04 7.24 -14.21
C ALA A 296 8.06 6.42 -15.50
N PRO A 297 8.85 5.33 -15.57
CA PRO A 297 9.00 4.55 -16.80
C PRO A 297 7.71 3.82 -17.25
N TYR A 298 6.62 4.01 -16.54
CA TYR A 298 5.32 3.40 -16.82
C TYR A 298 4.20 4.43 -16.67
N ASP A 299 3.25 4.39 -17.59
CA ASP A 299 2.13 5.33 -17.67
C ASP A 299 1.11 5.20 -16.52
N SER A 300 1.27 4.21 -15.66
CA SER A 300 0.36 3.94 -14.54
C SER A 300 1.13 3.42 -13.33
N PRO A 301 0.78 3.81 -12.10
CA PRO A 301 1.31 3.21 -10.88
C PRO A 301 0.88 1.75 -10.67
N TYR A 302 -0.01 1.24 -11.54
CA TYR A 302 -0.58 -0.09 -11.42
C TYR A 302 -0.35 -0.93 -12.67
N LYS A 303 -0.30 -2.25 -12.46
CA LYS A 303 -0.35 -3.23 -13.51
C LYS A 303 -1.53 -4.17 -13.29
N HIS A 304 -2.43 -4.24 -14.24
CA HIS A 304 -3.64 -5.06 -14.18
C HIS A 304 -3.56 -6.19 -15.18
N VAL A 305 -3.88 -7.41 -14.74
CA VAL A 305 -3.97 -8.59 -15.62
C VAL A 305 -5.36 -9.19 -15.45
N ALA A 306 -6.11 -9.23 -16.54
CA ALA A 306 -7.45 -9.79 -16.59
C ALA A 306 -7.42 -11.25 -17.04
N TYR A 307 -8.21 -12.08 -16.37
CA TYR A 307 -8.41 -13.49 -16.67
C TYR A 307 -9.90 -13.76 -16.88
N THR A 308 -10.22 -14.60 -17.84
CA THR A 308 -11.58 -15.12 -18.07
C THR A 308 -11.56 -16.64 -17.95
N ARG A 309 -12.72 -17.23 -17.66
CA ARG A 309 -12.85 -18.69 -17.61
C ARG A 309 -12.86 -19.28 -19.02
N VAL A 310 -12.22 -20.44 -19.19
CA VAL A 310 -12.22 -21.18 -20.47
C VAL A 310 -13.65 -21.61 -20.87
N ASP A 311 -14.49 -21.95 -19.90
CA ASP A 311 -15.89 -22.33 -20.11
C ASP A 311 -16.83 -21.15 -20.38
N GLY A 312 -16.31 -19.91 -20.38
CA GLY A 312 -17.12 -18.70 -20.53
C GLY A 312 -18.03 -18.39 -19.36
N GLY A 313 -17.86 -19.09 -18.21
CA GLY A 313 -18.66 -18.89 -17.01
C GLY A 313 -18.26 -17.65 -16.22
N VAL A 314 -19.08 -17.33 -15.21
CA VAL A 314 -18.82 -16.23 -14.26
C VAL A 314 -17.99 -16.72 -13.08
N PHE A 315 -17.27 -15.81 -12.45
CA PHE A 315 -16.54 -16.07 -11.22
C PHE A 315 -17.46 -15.95 -10.00
N SER A 316 -17.27 -16.85 -9.06
CA SER A 316 -17.90 -16.80 -7.74
C SER A 316 -16.96 -16.18 -6.69
N ASP A 317 -17.53 -15.79 -5.55
CA ASP A 317 -16.76 -15.33 -4.39
C ASP A 317 -15.78 -16.41 -3.88
N ALA A 318 -16.15 -17.69 -4.03
CA ALA A 318 -15.29 -18.81 -3.67
C ALA A 318 -14.05 -18.90 -4.59
N ASP A 319 -14.20 -18.58 -5.88
CA ASP A 319 -13.10 -18.57 -6.84
C ASP A 319 -12.07 -17.51 -6.46
N SER A 320 -12.51 -16.28 -6.19
CA SER A 320 -11.64 -15.19 -5.75
C SER A 320 -10.92 -15.53 -4.44
N SER A 321 -11.64 -16.05 -3.46
CA SER A 321 -11.06 -16.47 -2.18
C SER A 321 -10.09 -17.64 -2.34
N GLY A 322 -10.40 -18.59 -3.20
CA GLY A 322 -9.56 -19.75 -3.50
C GLY A 322 -8.24 -19.33 -4.15
N VAL A 323 -8.29 -18.46 -5.17
CA VAL A 323 -7.09 -17.91 -5.81
C VAL A 323 -6.25 -17.12 -4.80
N THR A 324 -6.86 -16.26 -4.00
CA THR A 324 -6.18 -15.51 -2.96
C THR A 324 -5.45 -16.43 -1.99
N GLN A 325 -6.12 -17.45 -1.47
CA GLN A 325 -5.53 -18.41 -0.54
C GLN A 325 -4.37 -19.17 -1.19
N THR A 326 -4.53 -19.58 -2.46
CA THR A 326 -3.46 -20.28 -3.19
C THR A 326 -2.22 -19.41 -3.38
N ILE A 327 -2.39 -18.11 -3.67
CA ILE A 327 -1.27 -17.15 -3.74
C ILE A 327 -0.55 -17.07 -2.39
N ILE A 328 -1.29 -16.91 -1.30
CA ILE A 328 -0.76 -16.86 0.06
C ILE A 328 0.00 -18.13 0.42
N ASP A 329 -0.59 -19.29 0.17
CA ASP A 329 0.01 -20.59 0.46
C ASP A 329 1.29 -20.81 -0.35
N THR A 330 1.29 -20.41 -1.61
CA THR A 330 2.46 -20.49 -2.50
C THR A 330 3.61 -19.64 -1.96
N MET A 331 3.34 -18.39 -1.57
CA MET A 331 4.35 -17.52 -0.96
C MET A 331 4.83 -18.02 0.40
N SER A 332 3.92 -18.48 1.25
CA SER A 332 4.24 -18.97 2.60
C SER A 332 5.18 -20.18 2.56
N LYS A 333 5.00 -21.06 1.59
CA LYS A 333 5.90 -22.21 1.40
C LYS A 333 7.31 -21.79 1.02
N HIS A 334 7.48 -20.73 0.25
CA HIS A 334 8.79 -20.25 -0.16
C HIS A 334 9.58 -19.59 0.97
N GLY A 335 8.92 -18.95 1.91
CA GLY A 335 9.60 -18.07 2.87
C GLY A 335 9.87 -18.62 4.24
N SER A 336 9.45 -19.83 4.58
CA SER A 336 9.66 -20.38 5.91
C SER A 336 10.93 -21.21 6.00
N PRO A 337 11.97 -20.76 6.75
CA PRO A 337 13.14 -21.58 7.03
C PRO A 337 12.80 -22.83 7.85
N ASP A 338 11.66 -22.79 8.57
CA ASP A 338 11.20 -23.88 9.44
C ASP A 338 10.31 -24.89 8.72
N ALA A 339 9.88 -24.59 7.52
CA ALA A 339 9.00 -25.48 6.75
C ALA A 339 9.70 -26.72 6.21
N GLY A 340 10.83 -27.06 6.72
CA GLY A 340 11.59 -28.32 6.49
C GLY A 340 11.73 -28.69 5.01
N THR A 341 11.90 -27.71 4.23
CA THR A 341 11.37 -27.47 3.14
C THR A 341 12.02 -27.63 1.88
N HIS A 342 11.44 -27.94 0.94
CA HIS A 342 11.68 -27.57 -0.40
C HIS A 342 12.46 -28.53 -1.27
N PRO A 343 12.22 -28.59 -2.45
CA PRO A 343 11.43 -27.76 -3.34
C PRO A 343 10.07 -28.39 -3.54
N THR A 344 9.03 -27.65 -3.16
CA THR A 344 7.67 -28.05 -3.53
C THR A 344 7.50 -27.76 -5.00
N VAL A 345 7.20 -28.76 -5.79
CA VAL A 345 6.76 -28.59 -7.17
C VAL A 345 5.52 -27.72 -7.17
N ILE A 346 5.51 -26.68 -8.00
CA ILE A 346 4.48 -25.66 -8.01
C ILE A 346 3.73 -25.57 -9.32
N ASN A 347 4.15 -26.30 -10.34
CA ASN A 347 3.46 -26.38 -11.62
C ASN A 347 3.58 -27.78 -12.26
N ALA A 348 2.89 -27.98 -13.38
CA ALA A 348 2.86 -29.26 -14.08
C ALA A 348 4.22 -29.64 -14.71
N ASP A 349 5.09 -28.67 -14.97
CA ASP A 349 6.43 -28.86 -15.53
C ASP A 349 7.45 -29.37 -14.50
N GLY A 350 7.06 -29.40 -13.23
CA GLY A 350 7.92 -29.84 -12.15
C GLY A 350 8.82 -28.73 -11.58
N ASP A 351 8.55 -27.48 -11.92
CA ASP A 351 9.28 -26.33 -11.39
C ASP A 351 8.99 -26.12 -9.90
N THR A 352 9.94 -25.54 -9.22
CA THR A 352 9.81 -25.08 -7.84
C THR A 352 9.88 -23.55 -7.78
N LEU A 353 9.35 -22.94 -6.72
CA LEU A 353 9.49 -21.49 -6.55
C LEU A 353 10.96 -21.05 -6.60
N ASP A 354 11.86 -21.80 -5.98
CA ASP A 354 13.30 -21.49 -6.01
C ASP A 354 13.91 -21.54 -7.41
N SER A 355 13.34 -22.34 -8.32
CA SER A 355 13.84 -22.43 -9.71
C SER A 355 13.37 -21.28 -10.61
N ILE A 356 12.21 -20.70 -10.33
CA ILE A 356 11.61 -19.66 -11.17
C ILE A 356 11.79 -18.24 -10.64
N LEU A 357 12.01 -18.08 -9.32
CA LEU A 357 12.17 -16.77 -8.72
C LEU A 357 13.62 -16.28 -8.73
N SER A 358 13.80 -14.99 -8.54
CA SER A 358 15.11 -14.38 -8.46
C SER A 358 15.92 -14.98 -7.30
N PRO A 359 17.19 -15.36 -7.51
CA PRO A 359 17.99 -16.01 -6.50
C PRO A 359 18.03 -15.25 -5.17
N GLY A 360 17.67 -15.94 -4.08
CA GLY A 360 17.66 -15.40 -2.72
C GLY A 360 16.57 -14.38 -2.43
N SER A 361 15.55 -14.26 -3.29
CA SER A 361 14.43 -13.34 -3.05
C SER A 361 13.60 -13.74 -1.82
N SER A 362 13.42 -15.02 -1.56
CA SER A 362 12.77 -15.55 -0.35
C SER A 362 11.47 -14.82 0.02
N TRP A 363 10.54 -14.76 -0.93
CA TRP A 363 9.24 -14.14 -0.69
C TRP A 363 8.56 -14.78 0.51
N ARG A 364 8.07 -13.95 1.41
CA ARG A 364 7.40 -14.39 2.64
C ARG A 364 5.92 -14.10 2.58
N SER A 365 5.24 -14.78 3.47
CA SER A 365 3.81 -14.86 3.54
C SER A 365 3.13 -13.54 3.35
N ALA A 366 2.22 -13.61 2.50
CA ALA A 366 1.20 -12.69 2.26
C ALA A 366 0.16 -12.71 3.39
N ARG A 367 -0.27 -11.53 3.76
CA ARG A 367 -1.44 -11.31 4.63
C ARG A 367 -2.53 -10.71 3.77
N THR A 368 -3.75 -10.78 4.25
CA THR A 368 -4.87 -10.10 3.60
C THR A 368 -5.45 -9.03 4.49
N MET A 369 -5.93 -7.95 3.85
CA MET A 369 -6.79 -6.99 4.51
C MET A 369 -8.19 -7.59 4.73
N PRO A 370 -8.72 -7.55 5.96
CA PRO A 370 -10.04 -8.11 6.27
C PRO A 370 -11.19 -7.19 5.84
N LEU A 371 -11.11 -6.59 4.66
CA LEU A 371 -12.13 -5.70 4.12
C LEU A 371 -13.32 -6.48 3.54
N THR A 372 -14.51 -5.91 3.69
CA THR A 372 -15.72 -6.41 3.05
C THR A 372 -16.12 -5.48 1.92
N LEU A 373 -15.39 -5.58 0.82
CA LEU A 373 -15.63 -4.74 -0.36
C LEU A 373 -16.44 -5.51 -1.42
N PRO A 374 -17.34 -4.85 -2.15
CA PRO A 374 -17.96 -5.42 -3.34
C PRO A 374 -16.89 -5.83 -4.35
N GLY A 375 -17.21 -6.82 -5.20
CA GLY A 375 -16.22 -7.41 -6.10
C GLY A 375 -15.26 -8.39 -5.41
N LYS A 376 -15.45 -8.64 -4.11
CA LYS A 376 -14.58 -9.51 -3.29
C LYS A 376 -13.10 -9.16 -3.46
N ASN A 377 -12.80 -7.88 -3.33
CA ASN A 377 -11.44 -7.40 -3.32
C ASN A 377 -10.65 -8.04 -2.18
N HIS A 378 -9.65 -8.81 -2.52
CA HIS A 378 -8.67 -9.34 -1.60
C HIS A 378 -7.35 -8.62 -1.87
N ILE A 379 -6.86 -7.89 -0.90
CA ILE A 379 -5.55 -7.25 -0.97
C ILE A 379 -4.57 -8.14 -0.21
N ILE A 380 -3.54 -8.58 -0.90
CA ILE A 380 -2.50 -9.47 -0.42
C ILE A 380 -1.22 -8.66 -0.29
N GLU A 381 -0.64 -8.67 0.90
CA GLU A 381 0.63 -8.03 1.18
C GLU A 381 1.75 -9.06 1.09
N ALA A 382 2.75 -8.79 0.29
CA ALA A 382 3.88 -9.68 0.03
C ALA A 382 5.21 -8.96 0.19
N CYS A 383 6.17 -9.56 0.88
CA CYS A 383 7.48 -8.98 1.10
C CYS A 383 8.61 -9.98 0.86
N SER A 384 9.65 -9.52 0.15
CA SER A 384 10.93 -10.20 0.05
C SER A 384 11.95 -9.54 0.97
N PRO A 385 12.50 -10.28 1.97
CA PRO A 385 13.53 -9.75 2.87
C PRO A 385 14.77 -9.20 2.15
N LYS A 386 15.11 -9.78 1.00
CA LYS A 386 16.24 -9.32 0.17
C LYS A 386 15.99 -7.90 -0.34
N TYR A 387 14.87 -7.68 -1.02
CA TYR A 387 14.53 -6.38 -1.60
C TYR A 387 14.23 -5.34 -0.53
N ALA A 388 13.55 -5.75 0.53
CA ALA A 388 13.28 -4.88 1.66
C ALA A 388 14.56 -4.38 2.34
N LYS A 389 15.54 -5.26 2.58
CA LYS A 389 16.83 -4.88 3.13
C LYS A 389 17.58 -3.91 2.22
N MET A 390 17.49 -4.08 0.92
CA MET A 390 18.07 -3.17 -0.06
C MET A 390 17.39 -1.80 0.02
N ALA A 391 16.05 -1.73 0.00
CA ALA A 391 15.31 -0.49 0.14
C ALA A 391 15.69 0.26 1.43
N MET A 392 15.75 -0.45 2.57
CA MET A 392 16.15 0.15 3.84
C MET A 392 17.62 0.61 3.88
N SER A 393 18.50 0.07 3.03
CA SER A 393 19.89 0.53 2.98
C SER A 393 20.05 1.94 2.40
N THR A 394 19.04 2.45 1.69
CA THR A 394 19.00 3.82 1.16
C THR A 394 18.37 4.81 2.15
N GLY A 395 17.66 4.30 3.13
CA GLY A 395 17.01 5.07 4.19
C GLY A 395 16.07 4.17 4.99
N LEU A 396 16.22 4.12 6.32
CA LEU A 396 15.40 3.23 7.14
C LEU A 396 13.90 3.53 7.05
N HIS A 397 13.53 4.78 6.77
CA HIS A 397 12.14 5.20 6.59
C HIS A 397 11.47 4.58 5.34
N HIS A 398 12.27 4.13 4.36
CA HIS A 398 11.75 3.47 3.16
C HIS A 398 11.05 2.14 3.47
N VAL A 399 11.27 1.58 4.67
CA VAL A 399 10.49 0.41 5.12
C VAL A 399 9.00 0.66 5.14
N THR A 400 8.59 1.92 5.29
CA THR A 400 7.18 2.31 5.33
C THR A 400 6.48 2.19 3.96
N ALA A 401 7.22 1.99 2.88
CA ALA A 401 6.67 1.69 1.54
C ALA A 401 6.78 0.20 1.19
N LEU A 402 6.84 -0.64 2.18
CA LEU A 402 6.90 -2.10 2.06
C LEU A 402 5.76 -2.69 2.90
N PRO A 403 5.01 -3.62 2.44
CA PRO A 403 5.23 -4.63 1.41
C PRO A 403 4.83 -4.23 -0.01
N CYS A 404 4.83 -5.22 -0.93
CA CYS A 404 4.23 -5.11 -2.26
C CYS A 404 2.79 -5.63 -2.20
N GLU A 405 1.84 -4.91 -2.75
CA GLU A 405 0.44 -5.31 -2.76
C GLU A 405 0.05 -6.00 -4.06
N ILE A 406 -0.78 -7.04 -3.90
CA ILE A 406 -1.48 -7.71 -4.99
C ILE A 406 -2.98 -7.66 -4.65
N ALA A 407 -3.81 -7.18 -5.58
CA ALA A 407 -5.26 -7.26 -5.42
C ALA A 407 -5.85 -8.33 -6.34
N VAL A 408 -6.72 -9.17 -5.79
CA VAL A 408 -7.52 -10.16 -6.53
C VAL A 408 -8.97 -9.70 -6.50
N GLN A 409 -9.53 -9.42 -7.67
CA GLN A 409 -10.86 -8.85 -7.83
C GLN A 409 -11.67 -9.66 -8.84
N ILE A 410 -12.97 -9.78 -8.64
CA ILE A 410 -13.88 -10.32 -9.65
C ILE A 410 -14.88 -9.23 -10.04
N LEU A 411 -14.87 -8.85 -11.29
CA LEU A 411 -15.52 -7.65 -11.81
C LEU A 411 -16.48 -7.96 -12.96
N ASP A 412 -17.46 -7.10 -13.08
CA ASP A 412 -18.32 -6.96 -14.26
C ASP A 412 -17.69 -5.86 -15.13
N THR A 413 -16.96 -6.26 -16.16
CA THR A 413 -16.17 -5.32 -16.98
C THR A 413 -16.94 -4.82 -18.21
N ASP A 414 -18.05 -5.45 -18.55
CA ASP A 414 -18.91 -5.04 -19.68
C ASP A 414 -20.25 -4.43 -19.26
N GLY A 415 -20.52 -4.37 -17.94
CA GLY A 415 -21.73 -3.74 -17.39
C GLY A 415 -23.01 -4.57 -17.55
N ASN A 416 -22.88 -5.88 -17.82
CA ASN A 416 -24.04 -6.76 -18.03
C ASN A 416 -24.63 -7.32 -16.73
N GLY A 417 -24.04 -7.01 -15.58
CA GLY A 417 -24.47 -7.45 -14.25
C GLY A 417 -23.85 -8.79 -13.83
N THR A 418 -22.93 -9.36 -14.63
CA THR A 418 -22.22 -10.60 -14.31
C THR A 418 -20.73 -10.35 -14.03
N LYS A 419 -20.11 -11.22 -13.25
CA LYS A 419 -18.68 -11.15 -12.90
C LYS A 419 -17.89 -12.14 -13.75
N GLU A 420 -17.64 -11.78 -14.99
CA GLU A 420 -16.98 -12.64 -15.98
C GLU A 420 -15.46 -12.46 -15.99
N THR A 421 -14.94 -11.45 -15.30
CA THR A 421 -13.51 -11.13 -15.31
C THR A 421 -12.92 -11.20 -13.90
N MET A 422 -11.82 -11.95 -13.75
CA MET A 422 -10.95 -11.88 -12.58
C MET A 422 -9.78 -10.97 -12.93
N VAL A 423 -9.58 -9.91 -12.16
CA VAL A 423 -8.45 -8.99 -12.34
C VAL A 423 -7.47 -9.15 -11.20
N ILE A 424 -6.21 -9.37 -11.55
CA ILE A 424 -5.11 -9.37 -10.59
C ILE A 424 -4.27 -8.11 -10.85
N SER A 425 -4.21 -7.28 -9.83
CA SER A 425 -3.54 -5.98 -9.87
C SER A 425 -2.31 -5.97 -8.99
N TYR A 426 -1.29 -5.22 -9.40
CA TYR A 426 -0.03 -5.05 -8.67
C TYR A 426 0.27 -3.55 -8.58
N LEU A 427 0.83 -3.08 -7.46
CA LEU A 427 1.59 -1.83 -7.47
C LEU A 427 2.84 -2.01 -8.32
N ASP A 428 3.12 -1.06 -9.21
CA ASP A 428 4.31 -1.16 -10.06
C ASP A 428 5.57 -0.73 -9.28
N PRO A 429 6.51 -1.66 -9.02
CA PRO A 429 7.74 -1.34 -8.29
C PRO A 429 8.62 -0.30 -9.01
N HIS A 430 8.48 -0.14 -10.33
CA HIS A 430 9.22 0.90 -11.06
C HIS A 430 8.66 2.28 -10.73
N PHE A 431 7.33 2.40 -10.68
CA PHE A 431 6.69 3.62 -10.23
C PHE A 431 7.07 3.94 -8.77
N MET A 432 7.05 2.93 -7.90
CA MET A 432 7.45 3.07 -6.50
C MET A 432 8.88 3.61 -6.38
N LEU A 433 9.83 3.03 -7.12
CA LEU A 433 11.23 3.50 -7.13
C LEU A 433 11.33 4.95 -7.63
N GLY A 434 10.62 5.30 -8.69
CA GLY A 434 10.64 6.63 -9.28
C GLY A 434 10.01 7.71 -8.42
N ALA A 435 8.89 7.41 -7.75
CA ALA A 435 8.09 8.38 -7.03
C ALA A 435 8.33 8.35 -5.51
N MET A 436 8.38 7.17 -4.90
CA MET A 436 8.47 7.05 -3.44
C MET A 436 9.92 7.07 -2.94
N PHE A 437 10.87 6.64 -3.77
CA PHE A 437 12.30 6.56 -3.46
C PHE A 437 13.13 7.58 -4.25
N ALA A 438 12.51 8.65 -4.74
CA ALA A 438 13.22 9.65 -5.58
C ALA A 438 14.31 10.44 -4.84
N ASP A 439 14.35 10.37 -3.52
CA ASP A 439 15.37 11.00 -2.65
C ASP A 439 16.66 10.18 -2.51
N ILE A 440 16.74 8.97 -3.04
CA ILE A 440 17.98 8.17 -3.02
C ILE A 440 19.03 8.75 -3.95
N SER A 441 20.29 8.45 -3.67
CA SER A 441 21.41 8.93 -4.49
C SER A 441 21.37 8.39 -5.93
N GLU A 442 21.96 9.09 -6.88
CA GLU A 442 22.06 8.59 -8.27
C GLU A 442 22.88 7.28 -8.35
N GLU A 443 23.85 7.11 -7.45
CA GLU A 443 24.61 5.86 -7.33
C GLU A 443 23.69 4.70 -6.91
N ASP A 444 22.80 4.94 -5.93
CA ASP A 444 21.85 3.94 -5.50
C ASP A 444 20.78 3.69 -6.57
N LYS A 445 20.29 4.72 -7.28
CA LYS A 445 19.38 4.52 -8.42
C LYS A 445 19.99 3.61 -9.48
N ALA A 446 21.26 3.77 -9.78
CA ALA A 446 21.97 2.90 -10.74
C ALA A 446 22.06 1.45 -10.23
N LYS A 447 22.31 1.24 -8.93
CA LYS A 447 22.34 -0.10 -8.31
C LYS A 447 20.96 -0.76 -8.28
N PHE A 448 19.92 0.03 -8.00
CA PHE A 448 18.56 -0.48 -7.81
C PHE A 448 17.74 -0.54 -9.10
N GLY A 449 18.20 0.06 -10.17
CA GLY A 449 17.49 0.08 -11.46
C GLY A 449 16.92 -1.25 -11.93
N PRO A 450 17.63 -2.40 -11.81
CA PRO A 450 17.13 -3.72 -12.20
C PRO A 450 16.12 -4.33 -11.22
N ILE A 451 16.03 -3.82 -9.99
CA ILE A 451 15.28 -4.45 -8.91
C ILE A 451 13.77 -4.40 -9.11
N PRO A 452 13.16 -3.28 -9.53
CA PRO A 452 11.72 -3.24 -9.79
C PRO A 452 11.26 -4.30 -10.79
N GLY A 453 12.02 -4.49 -11.86
CA GLY A 453 11.73 -5.54 -12.85
C GLY A 453 11.82 -6.95 -12.25
N ALA A 454 12.81 -7.20 -11.40
CA ALA A 454 12.93 -8.48 -10.70
C ALA A 454 11.77 -8.73 -9.72
N ILE A 455 11.35 -7.71 -8.97
CA ILE A 455 10.20 -7.78 -8.06
C ILE A 455 8.93 -8.08 -8.85
N MET A 456 8.65 -7.32 -9.91
CA MET A 456 7.45 -7.53 -10.72
C MET A 456 7.45 -8.92 -11.37
N SER A 457 8.59 -9.36 -11.90
CA SER A 457 8.74 -10.70 -12.47
C SER A 457 8.45 -11.78 -11.43
N ASP A 458 9.00 -11.66 -10.22
CA ASP A 458 8.78 -12.63 -9.15
C ASP A 458 7.30 -12.69 -8.75
N LEU A 459 6.65 -11.55 -8.53
CA LEU A 459 5.24 -11.48 -8.17
C LEU A 459 4.35 -12.14 -9.24
N GLN A 460 4.61 -11.84 -10.51
CA GLN A 460 3.86 -12.44 -11.62
C GLN A 460 4.05 -13.95 -11.72
N LYS A 461 5.27 -14.45 -11.49
CA LYS A 461 5.56 -15.88 -11.49
C LYS A 461 4.87 -16.61 -10.33
N VAL A 462 4.87 -16.00 -9.14
CA VAL A 462 4.14 -16.57 -7.99
C VAL A 462 2.65 -16.67 -8.27
N VAL A 463 2.07 -15.62 -8.83
CA VAL A 463 0.64 -15.62 -9.19
C VAL A 463 0.36 -16.64 -10.28
N ALA A 464 1.17 -16.70 -11.33
CA ALA A 464 1.01 -17.69 -12.40
C ALA A 464 1.06 -19.13 -11.86
N ALA A 465 2.04 -19.43 -11.00
CA ALA A 465 2.15 -20.73 -10.35
C ALA A 465 0.93 -21.04 -9.46
N ALA A 466 0.43 -20.04 -8.72
CA ALA A 466 -0.75 -20.19 -7.89
C ALA A 466 -2.01 -20.47 -8.73
N LEU A 467 -2.16 -19.82 -9.87
CA LEU A 467 -3.28 -20.03 -10.78
C LEU A 467 -3.22 -21.43 -11.42
N GLU A 468 -2.03 -21.91 -11.75
CA GLU A 468 -1.83 -23.23 -12.37
C GLU A 468 -2.17 -24.38 -11.41
N VAL A 469 -1.81 -24.27 -10.11
CA VAL A 469 -2.15 -25.30 -9.11
C VAL A 469 -3.57 -25.19 -8.60
N ASN A 470 -4.28 -24.11 -8.87
CA ASN A 470 -5.69 -23.96 -8.54
C ASN A 470 -6.56 -24.70 -9.56
N SER A 471 -6.57 -26.03 -9.49
CA SER A 471 -7.24 -26.93 -10.42
C SER A 471 -8.77 -26.80 -10.50
N ASN A 472 -9.35 -25.89 -9.69
CA ASN A 472 -10.80 -25.70 -9.66
C ASN A 472 -11.30 -24.72 -10.74
N ILE A 473 -10.39 -23.99 -11.39
CA ILE A 473 -10.73 -22.94 -12.35
C ILE A 473 -9.83 -23.04 -13.57
N ASP A 474 -10.39 -23.37 -14.71
CA ASP A 474 -9.71 -23.30 -16.00
C ASP A 474 -9.74 -21.86 -16.51
N LEU A 475 -8.58 -21.22 -16.63
CA LEU A 475 -8.45 -19.83 -17.04
C LEU A 475 -7.82 -19.70 -18.43
N ASN A 476 -8.34 -18.77 -19.20
CA ASN A 476 -7.65 -18.28 -20.39
C ASN A 476 -6.36 -17.55 -19.98
N PRO A 477 -5.34 -17.49 -20.85
CA PRO A 477 -4.14 -16.71 -20.57
C PRO A 477 -4.46 -15.27 -20.17
N GLY A 478 -3.77 -14.77 -19.14
CA GLY A 478 -3.99 -13.42 -18.65
C GLY A 478 -3.64 -12.35 -19.69
N VAL A 479 -4.45 -11.34 -19.79
CA VAL A 479 -4.27 -10.20 -20.68
C VAL A 479 -4.05 -8.94 -19.86
N GLN A 480 -2.97 -8.21 -20.16
CA GLN A 480 -2.76 -6.91 -19.53
C GLN A 480 -3.83 -5.92 -20.02
N ILE A 481 -4.48 -5.25 -19.09
CA ILE A 481 -5.50 -4.25 -19.37
C ILE A 481 -5.11 -2.90 -18.78
N SER A 482 -5.68 -1.85 -19.36
CA SER A 482 -5.54 -0.48 -18.86
C SER A 482 -6.49 -0.22 -17.69
N TYR A 483 -6.16 0.76 -16.85
CA TYR A 483 -6.97 1.13 -15.67
C TYR A 483 -8.37 1.64 -16.04
N ASP A 484 -8.52 2.28 -17.19
CA ASP A 484 -9.79 2.80 -17.70
C ASP A 484 -10.77 1.71 -18.18
N MET A 485 -10.32 0.45 -18.21
CA MET A 485 -11.18 -0.72 -18.45
C MET A 485 -11.79 -1.28 -17.16
N LEU A 486 -11.43 -0.74 -16.01
CA LEU A 486 -11.96 -1.17 -14.71
C LEU A 486 -13.12 -0.27 -14.27
N PRO A 487 -14.16 -0.82 -13.63
CA PRO A 487 -15.31 -0.05 -13.16
C PRO A 487 -14.98 0.88 -11.98
#